data_2fb3964f2b379d195a50adb4e3d73d35
#
_entry.id   2fb3964f2b379d195a50adb4e3d73d35
#
_cell.length_a   1.000
_cell.length_b   1.000
_cell.length_c   1.000
_cell.angle_alpha   90.00
_cell.angle_beta   90.00
_cell.angle_gamma   90.00
#
_symmetry.space_group_name_H-M   'P 1'
#
loop_
_entity.id
_entity.type
_entity.pdbx_description
1 polymer ?
#
loop_
_entity_poly.entity_id
_entity_poly.type
_entity_poly.pdbx_seq_one_letter_code
_entity_poly.pdbx_strand_id
1 'polypeptide(L)'
;MTNQLIKKINLNHSFIFFLLINLFSVVMFKFNYLDISSSICLFLILTIGVSHGALDNVKGKKLLKLFNFERIYVFYIFYIFIAVCVIIIWSLLPATTLLVFLIVAAFHFGKEDTQFLINKKSYLIQLLYLLKGSLIILAPLFFHFDDTVKIFKSLLVVNENFYLFLEFLEEKKIIEISIILSSLSSIFLFIDKFELKKFTIFFDYFSIIILNYYFTPLTAFTVYFCFLHSVRHSISLAIDLDENNLQNGLKLFILKALPLTLLTLSLIHI
;
A
#
# COMPACT_ATOMS: atom_id res chain seq x y z
N MET A 1 11.64 15.43 15.63
CA MET A 1 12.46 14.23 15.36
C MET A 1 13.24 14.42 14.07
N THR A 2 14.51 14.05 14.01
CA THR A 2 15.33 14.32 12.82
C THR A 2 14.96 13.37 11.68
N ASN A 3 14.99 13.83 10.43
CA ASN A 3 14.79 13.03 9.21
C ASN A 3 15.71 11.77 9.19
N GLN A 4 16.88 11.86 9.82
CA GLN A 4 17.82 10.76 9.96
C GLN A 4 17.30 9.60 10.84
N LEU A 5 16.55 9.91 11.89
CA LEU A 5 15.96 8.90 12.77
C LEU A 5 14.83 8.15 12.08
N ILE A 6 13.98 8.85 11.32
CA ILE A 6 12.90 8.25 10.51
C ILE A 6 13.48 7.26 9.50
N LYS A 7 14.52 7.68 8.76
CA LYS A 7 15.23 6.82 7.80
C LYS A 7 15.81 5.57 8.48
N LYS A 8 16.36 5.69 9.70
CA LYS A 8 16.91 4.56 10.46
C LYS A 8 15.81 3.60 10.92
N ILE A 9 14.70 4.11 11.44
CA ILE A 9 13.56 3.29 11.88
C ILE A 9 13.01 2.49 10.69
N ASN A 10 12.78 3.14 9.56
CA ASN A 10 12.26 2.49 8.36
C ASN A 10 13.23 1.45 7.79
N LEU A 11 14.54 1.70 7.81
CA LEU A 11 15.54 0.71 7.40
C LEU A 11 15.49 -0.55 8.29
N ASN A 12 15.50 -0.35 9.60
CA ASN A 12 15.45 -1.48 10.54
C ASN A 12 14.14 -2.26 10.38
N HIS A 13 13.02 -1.57 10.21
CA HIS A 13 11.72 -2.19 9.97
C HIS A 13 11.72 -3.03 8.68
N SER A 14 12.18 -2.47 7.55
CA SER A 14 12.30 -3.21 6.29
C SER A 14 13.23 -4.41 6.40
N PHE A 15 14.35 -4.27 7.09
CA PHE A 15 15.30 -5.36 7.28
C PHE A 15 14.69 -6.50 8.12
N ILE A 16 14.04 -6.17 9.24
CA ILE A 16 13.35 -7.16 10.08
C ILE A 16 12.22 -7.83 9.30
N PHE A 17 11.42 -7.06 8.58
CA PHE A 17 10.35 -7.58 7.74
C PHE A 17 10.89 -8.55 6.68
N PHE A 18 11.95 -8.18 5.97
CA PHE A 18 12.62 -9.03 4.99
C PHE A 18 13.12 -10.34 5.61
N LEU A 19 13.77 -10.29 6.79
CA LEU A 19 14.22 -11.50 7.48
C LEU A 19 13.06 -12.40 7.89
N LEU A 20 11.99 -11.83 8.44
CA LEU A 20 10.80 -12.60 8.85
C LEU A 20 10.10 -13.25 7.64
N ILE A 21 9.97 -12.54 6.52
CA ILE A 21 9.39 -13.11 5.30
C ILE A 21 10.25 -14.26 4.78
N ASN A 22 11.58 -14.12 4.74
CA ASN A 22 12.45 -15.22 4.33
C ASN A 22 12.33 -16.43 5.26
N LEU A 23 12.35 -16.22 6.58
CA LEU A 23 12.19 -17.29 7.55
C LEU A 23 10.84 -18.01 7.37
N PHE A 24 9.76 -17.22 7.22
CA PHE A 24 8.41 -17.74 7.05
C PHE A 24 8.27 -18.50 5.73
N SER A 25 8.87 -18.02 4.65
CA SER A 25 8.89 -18.69 3.34
C SER A 25 9.61 -20.06 3.40
N VAL A 26 10.71 -20.16 4.14
CA VAL A 26 11.41 -21.43 4.35
C VAL A 26 10.54 -22.43 5.14
N VAL A 27 9.82 -21.96 6.14
CA VAL A 27 8.87 -22.79 6.91
C VAL A 27 7.74 -23.27 6.01
N MET A 28 7.16 -22.36 5.21
CA MET A 28 6.06 -22.68 4.28
C MET A 28 6.48 -23.71 3.23
N PHE A 29 7.68 -23.56 2.66
CA PHE A 29 8.24 -24.53 1.71
C PHE A 29 8.34 -25.96 2.31
N LYS A 30 8.66 -26.05 3.60
CA LYS A 30 8.80 -27.35 4.31
C LYS A 30 7.46 -27.99 4.67
N PHE A 31 6.39 -27.21 4.90
CA PHE A 31 5.10 -27.69 5.42
C PHE A 31 3.96 -27.71 4.37
N ASN A 32 4.27 -27.62 3.08
CA ASN A 32 3.28 -27.65 1.98
C ASN A 32 2.08 -26.71 2.20
N TYR A 33 2.31 -25.41 2.08
CA TYR A 33 1.31 -24.33 1.96
C TYR A 33 0.28 -24.27 3.10
N LEU A 34 0.59 -23.47 4.12
CA LEU A 34 -0.41 -22.95 5.04
C LEU A 34 -1.04 -21.71 4.41
N ASP A 35 -2.22 -21.83 3.82
CA ASP A 35 -2.98 -20.68 3.35
C ASP A 35 -3.61 -19.96 4.54
N ILE A 36 -3.39 -18.65 4.64
CA ILE A 36 -4.09 -17.85 5.65
C ILE A 36 -5.54 -17.67 5.18
N SER A 37 -6.49 -18.04 6.04
CA SER A 37 -7.92 -17.88 5.71
C SER A 37 -8.23 -16.45 5.25
N SER A 38 -9.03 -16.32 4.20
CA SER A 38 -9.49 -15.03 3.67
C SER A 38 -10.17 -14.17 4.74
N SER A 39 -10.85 -14.78 5.70
CA SER A 39 -11.45 -14.08 6.84
C SER A 39 -10.40 -13.45 7.77
N ILE A 40 -9.28 -14.13 7.99
CA ILE A 40 -8.16 -13.58 8.79
C ILE A 40 -7.50 -12.43 8.02
N CYS A 41 -7.29 -12.60 6.71
CA CYS A 41 -6.76 -11.54 5.85
C CYS A 41 -7.66 -10.28 5.91
N LEU A 42 -8.96 -10.46 5.75
CA LEU A 42 -9.93 -9.37 5.83
C LEU A 42 -9.92 -8.70 7.21
N PHE A 43 -9.92 -9.49 8.29
CA PHE A 43 -9.82 -8.97 9.65
C PHE A 43 -8.55 -8.12 9.87
N LEU A 44 -7.39 -8.58 9.39
CA LEU A 44 -6.13 -7.81 9.48
C LEU A 44 -6.18 -6.52 8.67
N ILE A 45 -6.71 -6.55 7.45
CA ILE A 45 -6.87 -5.36 6.61
C ILE A 45 -7.77 -4.34 7.29
N LEU A 46 -8.88 -4.78 7.89
CA LEU A 46 -9.86 -3.89 8.53
C LEU A 46 -9.37 -3.33 9.87
N THR A 47 -8.55 -4.07 10.60
CA THR A 47 -8.00 -3.61 11.90
C THR A 47 -6.72 -2.79 11.73
N ILE A 48 -5.74 -3.29 11.02
CA ILE A 48 -4.43 -2.66 10.89
C ILE A 48 -4.41 -1.75 9.65
N GLY A 49 -4.91 -2.26 8.50
CA GLY A 49 -4.89 -1.53 7.24
C GLY A 49 -5.76 -0.28 7.26
N VAL A 50 -7.02 -0.38 7.72
CA VAL A 50 -7.94 0.77 7.74
C VAL A 50 -7.57 1.81 8.80
N SER A 51 -6.91 1.39 9.87
CA SER A 51 -6.53 2.31 10.96
C SER A 51 -5.63 3.47 10.51
N HIS A 52 -4.82 3.29 9.46
CA HIS A 52 -3.97 4.37 8.96
C HIS A 52 -4.76 5.50 8.27
N GLY A 53 -5.94 5.23 7.70
CA GLY A 53 -6.85 6.24 7.16
C GLY A 53 -7.62 7.02 8.24
N ALA A 54 -7.61 6.57 9.48
CA ALA A 54 -8.36 7.18 10.58
C ALA A 54 -7.92 8.64 10.91
N LEU A 55 -6.75 9.06 10.47
CA LEU A 55 -6.22 10.42 10.66
C LEU A 55 -6.24 11.27 9.39
N ASP A 56 -7.01 10.91 8.37
CA ASP A 56 -7.16 11.72 7.16
C ASP A 56 -7.68 13.13 7.44
N ASN A 57 -8.47 13.30 8.51
CA ASN A 57 -8.90 14.61 8.99
C ASN A 57 -7.74 15.53 9.41
N VAL A 58 -6.66 14.98 9.95
CA VAL A 58 -5.46 15.76 10.34
C VAL A 58 -4.73 16.25 9.09
N LYS A 59 -4.54 15.37 8.11
CA LYS A 59 -3.97 15.72 6.79
C LYS A 59 -4.90 16.68 6.04
N GLY A 60 -6.21 16.42 6.07
CA GLY A 60 -7.24 17.28 5.48
C GLY A 60 -7.24 18.69 6.05
N LYS A 61 -7.07 18.84 7.36
CA LYS A 61 -6.94 20.16 8.00
C LYS A 61 -5.69 20.92 7.53
N LYS A 62 -4.55 20.20 7.37
CA LYS A 62 -3.34 20.81 6.79
C LYS A 62 -3.58 21.26 5.34
N LEU A 63 -4.28 20.43 4.54
CA LEU A 63 -4.62 20.73 3.15
C LEU A 63 -5.55 21.95 3.04
N LEU A 64 -6.62 22.01 3.82
CA LEU A 64 -7.58 23.12 3.82
C LEU A 64 -6.90 24.47 4.13
N LYS A 65 -5.92 24.48 5.03
CA LYS A 65 -5.15 25.70 5.34
C LYS A 65 -4.39 26.24 4.12
N LEU A 66 -3.91 25.36 3.21
CA LEU A 66 -3.24 25.80 1.98
C LEU A 66 -4.18 26.53 1.01
N PHE A 67 -5.49 26.27 1.11
CA PHE A 67 -6.54 26.92 0.32
C PHE A 67 -7.29 28.02 1.12
N ASN A 68 -6.77 28.44 2.29
CA ASN A 68 -7.39 29.42 3.16
C ASN A 68 -8.79 29.03 3.69
N PHE A 69 -9.08 27.73 3.78
CA PHE A 69 -10.29 27.24 4.44
C PHE A 69 -9.99 26.89 5.89
N GLU A 70 -10.67 27.56 6.83
CA GLU A 70 -10.48 27.33 8.27
C GLU A 70 -11.40 26.23 8.84
N ARG A 71 -12.52 25.98 8.18
CA ARG A 71 -13.61 25.15 8.70
C ARG A 71 -13.45 23.68 8.31
N ILE A 72 -13.17 22.82 9.28
CA ILE A 72 -12.93 21.38 9.06
C ILE A 72 -14.11 20.62 8.42
N TYR A 73 -15.34 21.09 8.61
CA TYR A 73 -16.52 20.44 8.00
C TYR A 73 -16.47 20.47 6.47
N VAL A 74 -15.79 21.44 5.88
CA VAL A 74 -15.57 21.51 4.42
C VAL A 74 -14.81 20.27 3.93
N PHE A 75 -13.79 19.83 4.70
CA PHE A 75 -13.10 18.58 4.41
C PHE A 75 -14.05 17.37 4.42
N TYR A 76 -14.89 17.25 5.45
CA TYR A 76 -15.81 16.10 5.54
C TYR A 76 -16.84 16.09 4.43
N ILE A 77 -17.38 17.26 4.02
CA ILE A 77 -18.31 17.35 2.89
C ILE A 77 -17.64 16.85 1.61
N PHE A 78 -16.44 17.34 1.28
CA PHE A 78 -15.72 16.90 0.10
C PHE A 78 -15.32 15.42 0.18
N TYR A 79 -14.91 14.95 1.35
CA TYR A 79 -14.53 13.55 1.57
C TYR A 79 -15.71 12.60 1.30
N ILE A 80 -16.87 12.90 1.87
CA ILE A 80 -18.11 12.12 1.65
C ILE A 80 -18.56 12.24 0.19
N PHE A 81 -18.52 13.44 -0.39
CA PHE A 81 -18.89 13.65 -1.78
C PHE A 81 -18.02 12.80 -2.73
N ILE A 82 -16.70 12.79 -2.55
CA ILE A 82 -15.79 11.94 -3.34
C ILE A 82 -16.11 10.46 -3.13
N ALA A 83 -16.35 10.02 -1.91
CA ALA A 83 -16.71 8.63 -1.62
C ALA A 83 -18.00 8.21 -2.36
N VAL A 84 -19.03 9.04 -2.32
CA VAL A 84 -20.30 8.80 -3.05
C VAL A 84 -20.06 8.77 -4.56
N CYS A 85 -19.27 9.70 -5.11
CA CYS A 85 -18.90 9.69 -6.53
C CYS A 85 -18.18 8.39 -6.92
N VAL A 86 -17.23 7.92 -6.12
CA VAL A 86 -16.52 6.67 -6.38
C VAL A 86 -17.49 5.47 -6.38
N ILE A 87 -18.43 5.39 -5.43
CA ILE A 87 -19.44 4.32 -5.37
C ILE A 87 -20.33 4.33 -6.63
N ILE A 88 -20.77 5.52 -7.06
CA ILE A 88 -21.60 5.67 -8.26
C ILE A 88 -20.82 5.24 -9.50
N ILE A 89 -19.57 5.71 -9.66
CA ILE A 89 -18.74 5.36 -10.82
C ILE A 89 -18.42 3.88 -10.81
N TRP A 90 -18.15 3.29 -9.63
CA TRP A 90 -17.95 1.83 -9.51
C TRP A 90 -19.17 1.05 -9.99
N SER A 91 -20.37 1.49 -9.61
CA SER A 91 -21.61 0.82 -10.02
C SER A 91 -21.89 0.92 -11.52
N LEU A 92 -21.44 2.00 -12.17
CA LEU A 92 -21.65 2.22 -13.61
C LEU A 92 -20.51 1.66 -14.48
N LEU A 93 -19.25 1.80 -14.03
CA LEU A 93 -18.05 1.49 -14.79
C LEU A 93 -17.02 0.75 -13.91
N PRO A 94 -17.34 -0.46 -13.40
CA PRO A 94 -16.50 -1.14 -12.41
C PRO A 94 -15.07 -1.42 -12.91
N ALA A 95 -14.90 -1.87 -14.14
CA ALA A 95 -13.59 -2.17 -14.71
C ALA A 95 -12.70 -0.92 -14.82
N THR A 96 -13.25 0.19 -15.31
CA THR A 96 -12.53 1.47 -15.42
C THR A 96 -12.16 1.99 -14.04
N THR A 97 -13.09 1.90 -13.08
CA THR A 97 -12.87 2.36 -11.71
C THR A 97 -11.78 1.52 -11.04
N LEU A 98 -11.78 0.20 -11.24
CA LEU A 98 -10.71 -0.68 -10.75
C LEU A 98 -9.35 -0.29 -11.34
N LEU A 99 -9.25 -0.07 -12.65
CA LEU A 99 -7.99 0.35 -13.29
C LEU A 99 -7.47 1.67 -12.71
N VAL A 100 -8.34 2.68 -12.58
CA VAL A 100 -7.96 3.97 -11.99
C VAL A 100 -7.52 3.78 -10.54
N PHE A 101 -8.26 2.98 -9.76
CA PHE A 101 -7.90 2.65 -8.38
C PHE A 101 -6.52 1.99 -8.30
N LEU A 102 -6.22 1.01 -9.15
CA LEU A 102 -4.93 0.31 -9.16
C LEU A 102 -3.78 1.26 -9.52
N ILE A 103 -3.97 2.19 -10.47
CA ILE A 103 -2.96 3.20 -10.84
C ILE A 103 -2.71 4.15 -9.65
N VAL A 104 -3.76 4.65 -9.01
CA VAL A 104 -3.65 5.54 -7.85
C VAL A 104 -3.00 4.81 -6.68
N ALA A 105 -3.37 3.56 -6.43
CA ALA A 105 -2.78 2.72 -5.39
C ALA A 105 -1.28 2.46 -5.66
N ALA A 106 -0.89 2.13 -6.90
CA ALA A 106 0.50 1.97 -7.28
C ALA A 106 1.32 3.24 -7.00
N PHE A 107 0.81 4.40 -7.40
CA PHE A 107 1.47 5.67 -7.11
C PHE A 107 1.56 5.94 -5.61
N HIS A 108 0.49 5.71 -4.86
CA HIS A 108 0.42 5.92 -3.41
C HIS A 108 1.45 5.03 -2.68
N PHE A 109 1.45 3.73 -2.93
CA PHE A 109 2.39 2.79 -2.32
C PHE A 109 3.84 3.12 -2.67
N GLY A 110 4.13 3.34 -3.94
CA GLY A 110 5.50 3.65 -4.35
C GLY A 110 6.02 4.95 -3.77
N LYS A 111 5.18 5.98 -3.66
CA LYS A 111 5.53 7.26 -3.06
C LYS A 111 5.69 7.14 -1.54
N GLU A 112 4.69 6.62 -0.84
CA GLU A 112 4.67 6.57 0.64
C GLU A 112 5.82 5.71 1.17
N ASP A 113 6.10 4.59 0.51
CA ASP A 113 7.18 3.69 0.91
C ASP A 113 8.60 4.19 0.56
N THR A 114 8.72 5.33 -0.15
CA THR A 114 10.04 5.77 -0.65
C THR A 114 10.33 7.25 -0.42
N GLN A 115 9.32 8.13 -0.33
CA GLN A 115 9.50 9.59 -0.31
C GLN A 115 10.40 10.09 0.83
N PHE A 116 10.45 9.41 1.97
CA PHE A 116 11.31 9.77 3.10
C PHE A 116 12.82 9.61 2.80
N LEU A 117 13.17 8.84 1.75
CA LEU A 117 14.55 8.65 1.29
C LEU A 117 14.98 9.65 0.23
N ILE A 118 14.03 10.31 -0.44
CA ILE A 118 14.29 11.09 -1.65
C ILE A 118 13.87 12.54 -1.43
N ASN A 119 14.86 13.42 -1.49
CA ASN A 119 14.64 14.86 -1.27
C ASN A 119 14.31 15.65 -2.55
N LYS A 120 14.30 14.98 -3.71
CA LYS A 120 14.02 15.63 -5.00
C LYS A 120 12.53 15.61 -5.31
N LYS A 121 12.03 16.73 -5.85
CA LYS A 121 10.67 16.82 -6.40
C LYS A 121 10.79 17.09 -7.91
N SER A 122 10.57 16.06 -8.73
CA SER A 122 10.53 16.19 -10.20
C SER A 122 9.49 15.23 -10.77
N TYR A 123 9.03 15.49 -12.01
CA TYR A 123 8.12 14.59 -12.72
C TYR A 123 8.71 13.19 -12.89
N LEU A 124 10.01 13.10 -13.16
CA LEU A 124 10.71 11.81 -13.25
C LEU A 124 10.59 11.02 -11.94
N ILE A 125 10.79 11.65 -10.79
CA ILE A 125 10.64 10.99 -9.48
C ILE A 125 9.21 10.52 -9.25
N GLN A 126 8.20 11.29 -9.67
CA GLN A 126 6.80 10.86 -9.56
C GLN A 126 6.53 9.62 -10.44
N LEU A 127 7.06 9.60 -11.67
CA LEU A 127 6.97 8.42 -12.54
C LEU A 127 7.67 7.20 -11.92
N LEU A 128 8.86 7.39 -11.33
CA LEU A 128 9.59 6.30 -10.66
C LEU A 128 8.82 5.75 -9.45
N TYR A 129 8.10 6.60 -8.70
CA TYR A 129 7.21 6.13 -7.64
C TYR A 129 6.07 5.27 -8.19
N LEU A 130 5.42 5.70 -9.28
CA LEU A 130 4.38 4.90 -9.93
C LEU A 130 4.91 3.54 -10.39
N LEU A 131 6.05 3.53 -11.10
CA LEU A 131 6.66 2.30 -11.59
C LEU A 131 7.11 1.37 -10.45
N LYS A 132 7.72 1.91 -9.39
CA LYS A 132 8.09 1.10 -8.21
C LYS A 132 6.87 0.51 -7.53
N GLY A 133 5.84 1.31 -7.31
CA GLY A 133 4.64 0.86 -6.60
C GLY A 133 3.77 -0.07 -7.42
N SER A 134 3.86 -0.05 -8.75
CA SER A 134 3.14 -1.01 -9.61
C SER A 134 3.53 -2.46 -9.34
N LEU A 135 4.71 -2.73 -8.74
CA LEU A 135 5.13 -4.08 -8.35
C LEU A 135 4.11 -4.78 -7.46
N ILE A 136 3.43 -4.04 -6.57
CA ILE A 136 2.45 -4.60 -5.63
C ILE A 136 1.23 -5.17 -6.36
N ILE A 137 0.92 -4.63 -7.55
CA ILE A 137 -0.18 -5.06 -8.40
C ILE A 137 0.30 -6.08 -9.43
N LEU A 138 1.48 -5.87 -9.99
CA LEU A 138 2.03 -6.72 -11.06
C LEU A 138 2.55 -8.06 -10.54
N ALA A 139 3.12 -8.11 -9.33
CA ALA A 139 3.66 -9.35 -8.79
C ALA A 139 2.57 -10.42 -8.58
N PRO A 140 1.40 -10.15 -7.98
CA PRO A 140 0.33 -11.15 -7.92
C PRO A 140 -0.20 -11.55 -9.33
N LEU A 141 -0.28 -10.63 -10.29
CA LEU A 141 -0.66 -10.95 -11.67
C LEU A 141 0.39 -11.82 -12.36
N PHE A 142 1.66 -11.68 -12.04
CA PHE A 142 2.74 -12.46 -12.63
C PHE A 142 2.84 -13.88 -12.03
N PHE A 143 2.77 -14.00 -10.70
CA PHE A 143 2.96 -15.29 -10.02
C PHE A 143 1.67 -16.11 -9.90
N HIS A 144 0.50 -15.45 -9.87
CA HIS A 144 -0.82 -16.04 -9.58
C HIS A 144 -1.92 -15.38 -10.40
N PHE A 145 -1.81 -15.40 -11.75
CA PHE A 145 -2.72 -14.68 -12.64
C PHE A 145 -4.18 -15.05 -12.40
N ASP A 146 -4.52 -16.34 -12.47
CA ASP A 146 -5.90 -16.81 -12.32
C ASP A 146 -6.51 -16.46 -10.97
N ASP A 147 -5.75 -16.58 -9.89
CA ASP A 147 -6.25 -16.27 -8.54
C ASP A 147 -6.41 -14.75 -8.35
N THR A 148 -5.55 -13.94 -8.96
CA THR A 148 -5.69 -12.48 -8.96
C THR A 148 -6.93 -12.05 -9.75
N VAL A 149 -7.16 -12.69 -10.92
CA VAL A 149 -8.39 -12.47 -11.72
C VAL A 149 -9.64 -12.87 -10.94
N LYS A 150 -9.63 -14.00 -10.20
CA LYS A 150 -10.74 -14.39 -9.31
C LYS A 150 -11.03 -13.34 -8.26
N ILE A 151 -9.99 -12.72 -7.66
CA ILE A 151 -10.19 -11.61 -6.71
C ILE A 151 -10.88 -10.44 -7.40
N PHE A 152 -10.44 -10.04 -8.60
CA PHE A 152 -11.10 -8.95 -9.35
C PHE A 152 -12.57 -9.26 -9.67
N LYS A 153 -12.88 -10.52 -10.02
CA LYS A 153 -14.27 -10.97 -10.22
C LYS A 153 -15.10 -10.88 -8.92
N SER A 154 -14.50 -11.20 -7.78
CA SER A 154 -15.18 -11.09 -6.48
C SER A 154 -15.53 -9.64 -6.08
N LEU A 155 -14.87 -8.65 -6.66
CA LEU A 155 -15.17 -7.22 -6.51
C LEU A 155 -16.30 -6.73 -7.43
N LEU A 156 -17.12 -7.65 -7.97
CA LEU A 156 -18.24 -7.39 -8.87
C LEU A 156 -17.83 -6.69 -10.19
N VAL A 157 -16.59 -6.86 -10.61
CA VAL A 157 -16.12 -6.38 -11.92
C VAL A 157 -16.56 -7.37 -12.99
N VAL A 158 -17.78 -7.20 -13.50
CA VAL A 158 -18.36 -8.02 -14.56
C VAL A 158 -18.14 -7.34 -15.90
N ASN A 159 -16.98 -7.57 -16.53
CA ASN A 159 -16.65 -6.99 -17.83
C ASN A 159 -15.73 -7.94 -18.61
N GLU A 160 -16.26 -8.60 -19.62
CA GLU A 160 -15.52 -9.57 -20.43
C GLU A 160 -14.31 -8.95 -21.15
N ASN A 161 -14.48 -7.76 -21.73
CA ASN A 161 -13.40 -7.05 -22.43
C ASN A 161 -12.24 -6.71 -21.51
N PHE A 162 -12.52 -6.44 -20.22
CA PHE A 162 -11.49 -6.19 -19.22
C PHE A 162 -10.64 -7.46 -18.98
N TYR A 163 -11.26 -8.63 -18.90
CA TYR A 163 -10.53 -9.88 -18.69
C TYR A 163 -9.77 -10.31 -19.95
N LEU A 164 -10.34 -10.15 -21.12
CA LEU A 164 -9.62 -10.35 -22.40
C LEU A 164 -8.40 -9.41 -22.52
N PHE A 165 -8.52 -8.19 -22.03
CA PHE A 165 -7.39 -7.27 -21.97
C PHE A 165 -6.30 -7.76 -20.99
N LEU A 166 -6.65 -8.28 -19.82
CA LEU A 166 -5.68 -8.85 -18.88
C LEU A 166 -4.98 -10.08 -19.47
N GLU A 167 -5.72 -11.00 -20.11
CA GLU A 167 -5.18 -12.16 -20.81
C GLU A 167 -4.22 -11.72 -21.92
N PHE A 168 -4.59 -10.69 -22.70
CA PHE A 168 -3.70 -10.13 -23.71
C PHE A 168 -2.40 -9.59 -23.10
N LEU A 169 -2.45 -8.92 -21.94
CA LEU A 169 -1.26 -8.42 -21.24
C LEU A 169 -0.35 -9.58 -20.80
N GLU A 170 -0.93 -10.70 -20.37
CA GLU A 170 -0.20 -11.90 -19.98
C GLU A 170 0.43 -12.56 -21.20
N GLU A 171 -0.36 -12.89 -22.24
CA GLU A 171 0.13 -13.53 -23.47
C GLU A 171 1.24 -12.76 -24.17
N LYS A 172 1.15 -11.43 -24.21
CA LYS A 172 2.18 -10.55 -24.80
C LYS A 172 3.34 -10.26 -23.88
N LYS A 173 3.40 -10.88 -22.70
CA LYS A 173 4.45 -10.68 -21.68
C LYS A 173 4.60 -9.23 -21.24
N ILE A 174 3.51 -8.45 -21.32
CA ILE A 174 3.52 -7.03 -20.91
C ILE A 174 3.66 -6.94 -19.40
N ILE A 175 3.11 -7.90 -18.64
CA ILE A 175 3.24 -7.98 -17.18
C ILE A 175 4.71 -8.14 -16.81
N GLU A 176 5.45 -9.05 -17.45
CA GLU A 176 6.89 -9.27 -17.22
C GLU A 176 7.70 -8.02 -17.54
N ILE A 177 7.43 -7.38 -18.69
CA ILE A 177 8.11 -6.13 -19.08
C ILE A 177 7.84 -5.05 -18.02
N SER A 178 6.63 -4.95 -17.52
CA SER A 178 6.24 -3.98 -16.50
C SER A 178 6.93 -4.24 -15.15
N ILE A 179 7.15 -5.51 -14.77
CA ILE A 179 7.97 -5.87 -13.60
C ILE A 179 9.43 -5.49 -13.80
N ILE A 180 9.97 -5.69 -15.00
CA ILE A 180 11.34 -5.24 -15.31
C ILE A 180 11.45 -3.71 -15.16
N LEU A 181 10.48 -2.95 -15.67
CA LEU A 181 10.45 -1.49 -15.50
C LEU A 181 10.34 -1.07 -14.02
N SER A 182 9.53 -1.78 -13.23
CA SER A 182 9.46 -1.58 -11.78
C SER A 182 10.80 -1.85 -11.09
N SER A 183 11.49 -2.92 -11.50
CA SER A 183 12.81 -3.29 -11.00
C SER A 183 13.85 -2.21 -11.33
N LEU A 184 13.89 -1.76 -12.58
CA LEU A 184 14.80 -0.69 -13.04
C LEU A 184 14.53 0.62 -12.29
N SER A 185 13.25 0.94 -12.04
CA SER A 185 12.85 2.10 -11.23
C SER A 185 13.39 1.99 -9.79
N SER A 186 13.26 0.82 -9.17
CA SER A 186 13.76 0.56 -7.82
C SER A 186 15.29 0.66 -7.75
N ILE A 187 16.01 0.11 -8.75
CA ILE A 187 17.45 0.21 -8.87
C ILE A 187 17.89 1.67 -9.04
N PHE A 188 17.22 2.42 -9.90
CA PHE A 188 17.53 3.84 -10.10
C PHE A 188 17.35 4.65 -8.81
N LEU A 189 16.23 4.47 -8.10
CA LEU A 189 15.97 5.13 -6.82
C LEU A 189 16.96 4.72 -5.73
N PHE A 190 17.46 3.48 -5.77
CA PHE A 190 18.47 2.97 -4.86
C PHE A 190 19.84 3.63 -5.11
N ILE A 191 20.28 3.73 -6.38
CA ILE A 191 21.61 4.21 -6.74
C ILE A 191 21.69 5.75 -6.69
N ASP A 192 20.62 6.49 -7.08
CA ASP A 192 20.63 7.96 -7.11
C ASP A 192 21.01 8.52 -5.74
N LYS A 193 22.17 9.19 -5.62
CA LYS A 193 22.71 9.71 -4.34
C LYS A 193 22.70 8.65 -3.23
N PHE A 194 23.41 7.55 -3.47
CA PHE A 194 23.43 6.39 -2.59
C PHE A 194 23.71 6.74 -1.13
N GLU A 195 22.87 6.23 -0.24
CA GLU A 195 23.03 6.21 1.21
C GLU A 195 22.69 4.80 1.71
N LEU A 196 23.36 4.30 2.78
CA LEU A 196 23.05 2.98 3.38
C LEU A 196 21.57 2.80 3.71
N LYS A 197 20.87 3.89 4.07
CA LYS A 197 19.44 3.84 4.38
C LYS A 197 18.55 3.51 3.19
N LYS A 198 19.06 3.59 1.96
CA LYS A 198 18.34 3.19 0.75
C LYS A 198 18.26 1.68 0.57
N PHE A 199 18.98 0.88 1.36
CA PHE A 199 18.72 -0.56 1.47
C PHE A 199 17.27 -0.88 1.85
N THR A 200 16.54 0.06 2.44
CA THR A 200 15.08 -0.02 2.59
C THR A 200 14.39 -0.38 1.26
N ILE A 201 14.77 0.27 0.14
CA ILE A 201 14.17 0.00 -1.18
C ILE A 201 14.46 -1.42 -1.63
N PHE A 202 15.68 -1.90 -1.39
CA PHE A 202 16.10 -3.26 -1.71
C PHE A 202 15.32 -4.30 -0.90
N PHE A 203 15.27 -4.16 0.42
CA PHE A 203 14.55 -5.09 1.30
C PHE A 203 13.06 -5.12 0.98
N ASP A 204 12.42 -3.98 0.76
CA ASP A 204 11.01 -3.90 0.38
C ASP A 204 10.74 -4.60 -0.94
N TYR A 205 11.56 -4.35 -1.96
CA TYR A 205 11.42 -4.96 -3.28
C TYR A 205 11.48 -6.49 -3.21
N PHE A 206 12.51 -7.03 -2.59
CA PHE A 206 12.67 -8.48 -2.47
C PHE A 206 11.61 -9.11 -1.57
N SER A 207 11.18 -8.43 -0.51
CA SER A 207 10.06 -8.90 0.32
C SER A 207 8.77 -9.07 -0.48
N ILE A 208 8.43 -8.11 -1.36
CA ILE A 208 7.23 -8.19 -2.20
C ILE A 208 7.34 -9.36 -3.19
N ILE A 209 8.49 -9.55 -3.83
CA ILE A 209 8.73 -10.68 -4.73
C ILE A 209 8.59 -12.02 -3.99
N ILE A 210 9.24 -12.17 -2.84
CA ILE A 210 9.21 -13.41 -2.04
C ILE A 210 7.79 -13.69 -1.55
N LEU A 211 7.06 -12.68 -1.08
CA LEU A 211 5.67 -12.82 -0.67
C LEU A 211 4.80 -13.37 -1.80
N ASN A 212 4.87 -12.78 -3.00
CA ASN A 212 4.05 -13.21 -4.11
C ASN A 212 4.51 -14.54 -4.75
N TYR A 213 5.75 -14.94 -4.54
CA TYR A 213 6.24 -16.25 -4.99
C TYR A 213 5.73 -17.41 -4.12
N TYR A 214 5.63 -17.19 -2.79
CA TYR A 214 5.31 -18.27 -1.84
C TYR A 214 3.88 -18.24 -1.32
N PHE A 215 3.15 -17.13 -1.45
CA PHE A 215 1.82 -16.95 -0.85
C PHE A 215 0.79 -16.56 -1.89
N THR A 216 -0.48 -16.91 -1.63
CA THR A 216 -1.59 -16.47 -2.45
C THR A 216 -1.69 -14.94 -2.52
N PRO A 217 -2.26 -14.37 -3.59
CA PRO A 217 -2.34 -12.92 -3.80
C PRO A 217 -2.92 -12.15 -2.59
N LEU A 218 -4.00 -12.68 -2.01
CA LEU A 218 -4.66 -12.05 -0.87
C LEU A 218 -3.76 -12.06 0.37
N THR A 219 -3.10 -13.19 0.65
CA THR A 219 -2.17 -13.32 1.78
C THR A 219 -0.95 -12.41 1.59
N ALA A 220 -0.33 -12.43 0.40
CA ALA A 220 0.82 -11.59 0.07
C ALA A 220 0.50 -10.11 0.22
N PHE A 221 -0.64 -9.68 -0.32
CA PHE A 221 -1.12 -8.30 -0.17
C PHE A 221 -1.39 -7.95 1.30
N THR A 222 -2.07 -8.82 2.05
CA THR A 222 -2.39 -8.57 3.47
C THR A 222 -1.14 -8.39 4.30
N VAL A 223 -0.15 -9.27 4.14
CA VAL A 223 1.11 -9.22 4.89
C VAL A 223 1.88 -7.94 4.54
N TYR A 224 2.03 -7.62 3.26
CA TYR A 224 2.66 -6.37 2.82
C TYR A 224 1.91 -5.15 3.36
N PHE A 225 0.61 -5.08 3.13
CA PHE A 225 -0.21 -3.91 3.45
C PHE A 225 -0.28 -3.65 4.96
N CYS A 226 -0.54 -4.69 5.76
CA CYS A 226 -0.68 -4.52 7.21
C CYS A 226 0.67 -4.31 7.91
N PHE A 227 1.69 -5.11 7.58
CA PHE A 227 2.92 -5.17 8.38
C PHE A 227 4.09 -4.37 7.82
N LEU A 228 4.09 -4.03 6.52
CA LEU A 228 5.10 -3.14 5.97
C LEU A 228 4.55 -1.73 5.76
N HIS A 229 3.55 -1.58 4.90
CA HIS A 229 3.02 -0.29 4.49
C HIS A 229 2.31 0.46 5.64
N SER A 230 1.29 -0.16 6.26
CA SER A 230 0.49 0.49 7.31
C SER A 230 1.28 0.81 8.57
N VAL A 231 2.23 -0.06 8.97
CA VAL A 231 3.13 0.23 10.11
C VAL A 231 3.98 1.45 9.82
N ARG A 232 4.58 1.53 8.64
CA ARG A 232 5.40 2.69 8.22
C ARG A 232 4.59 3.98 8.17
N HIS A 233 3.40 3.90 7.60
CA HIS A 233 2.49 5.04 7.54
C HIS A 233 2.05 5.49 8.94
N SER A 234 1.72 4.55 9.83
CA SER A 234 1.37 4.84 11.23
C SER A 234 2.51 5.51 12.00
N ILE A 235 3.76 5.09 11.77
CA ILE A 235 4.95 5.75 12.32
C ILE A 235 5.06 7.19 11.81
N SER A 236 4.85 7.41 10.51
CA SER A 236 4.85 8.75 9.91
C SER A 236 3.78 9.66 10.54
N LEU A 237 2.56 9.14 10.72
CA LEU A 237 1.46 9.86 11.37
C LEU A 237 1.74 10.15 12.85
N ALA A 238 2.33 9.18 13.56
CA ALA A 238 2.71 9.37 14.96
C ALA A 238 3.72 10.52 15.13
N ILE A 239 4.68 10.61 14.21
CA ILE A 239 5.65 11.71 14.18
C ILE A 239 4.96 13.05 13.86
N ASP A 240 3.98 13.05 12.96
CA ASP A 240 3.18 14.24 12.65
C ASP A 240 2.34 14.73 13.84
N LEU A 241 1.96 13.82 14.76
CA LEU A 241 1.21 14.14 15.99
C LEU A 241 2.10 14.65 17.13
N ASP A 242 3.32 14.12 17.25
CA ASP A 242 4.32 14.58 18.22
C ASP A 242 5.74 14.41 17.66
N GLU A 243 6.31 15.50 17.16
CA GLU A 243 7.63 15.49 16.53
C GLU A 243 8.78 15.22 17.53
N ASN A 244 8.55 15.45 18.80
CA ASN A 244 9.58 15.34 19.85
C ASN A 244 9.58 13.98 20.55
N ASN A 245 8.42 13.32 20.63
CA ASN A 245 8.26 12.06 21.36
C ASN A 245 7.42 11.04 20.57
N LEU A 246 8.12 10.09 19.91
CA LEU A 246 7.47 9.05 19.12
C LEU A 246 6.51 8.17 19.95
N GLN A 247 6.86 7.86 21.21
CA GLN A 247 5.99 7.02 22.06
C GLN A 247 4.66 7.73 22.36
N ASN A 248 4.73 9.04 22.68
CA ASN A 248 3.53 9.84 22.85
C ASN A 248 2.75 9.98 21.53
N GLY A 249 3.43 10.21 20.43
CA GLY A 249 2.82 10.25 19.09
C GLY A 249 2.09 8.96 18.73
N LEU A 250 2.69 7.77 19.00
CA LEU A 250 2.05 6.47 18.79
C LEU A 250 0.82 6.29 19.70
N LYS A 251 0.92 6.68 20.98
CA LYS A 251 -0.23 6.65 21.90
C LYS A 251 -1.39 7.50 21.37
N LEU A 252 -1.10 8.73 20.94
CA LEU A 252 -2.09 9.64 20.36
C LEU A 252 -2.68 9.07 19.05
N PHE A 253 -1.86 8.44 18.21
CA PHE A 253 -2.33 7.77 17.01
C PHE A 253 -3.33 6.66 17.35
N ILE A 254 -2.98 5.74 18.24
CA ILE A 254 -3.86 4.63 18.66
C ILE A 254 -5.18 5.17 19.23
N LEU A 255 -5.12 6.13 20.15
CA LEU A 255 -6.32 6.72 20.76
C LEU A 255 -7.25 7.37 19.74
N LYS A 256 -6.71 8.00 18.69
CA LYS A 256 -7.51 8.64 17.64
C LYS A 256 -8.01 7.65 16.58
N ALA A 257 -7.24 6.61 16.27
CA ALA A 257 -7.61 5.60 15.29
C ALA A 257 -8.65 4.60 15.84
N LEU A 258 -8.57 4.25 17.13
CA LEU A 258 -9.39 3.23 17.76
C LEU A 258 -10.90 3.39 17.54
N PRO A 259 -11.53 4.58 17.73
CA PRO A 259 -12.97 4.73 17.53
C PRO A 259 -13.42 4.40 16.11
N LEU A 260 -12.68 4.87 15.10
CA LEU A 260 -13.02 4.60 13.70
C LEU A 260 -12.78 3.14 13.31
N THR A 261 -11.71 2.52 13.82
CA THR A 261 -11.44 1.08 13.62
C THR A 261 -12.55 0.24 14.24
N LEU A 262 -13.01 0.55 15.45
CA LEU A 262 -14.11 -0.15 16.10
C LEU A 262 -15.43 0.05 15.34
N LEU A 263 -15.70 1.25 14.83
CA LEU A 263 -16.87 1.52 13.99
C LEU A 263 -16.82 0.67 12.70
N THR A 264 -15.68 0.62 12.03
CA THR A 264 -15.51 -0.20 10.82
C THR A 264 -15.76 -1.69 11.11
N LEU A 265 -15.21 -2.20 12.22
CA LEU A 265 -15.44 -3.60 12.64
C LEU A 265 -16.90 -3.87 12.98
N SER A 266 -17.62 -2.92 13.58
CA SER A 266 -19.03 -3.09 13.91
C SER A 266 -19.93 -3.18 12.67
N LEU A 267 -19.56 -2.49 11.58
CA LEU A 267 -20.30 -2.53 10.31
C LEU A 267 -20.18 -3.87 9.57
N ILE A 268 -19.19 -4.71 9.90
CA ILE A 268 -19.00 -6.04 9.29
C ILE A 268 -20.01 -7.06 9.88
N HIS A 269 -20.51 -6.81 11.08
CA HIS A 269 -21.49 -7.68 11.73
C HIS A 269 -22.95 -7.44 11.29
N ILE A 270 -23.19 -6.46 10.43
CA ILE A 270 -24.48 -6.17 9.82
C ILE A 270 -24.54 -6.78 8.42
#